data_ce98757557ee3356720e4df7f8c797de
#
_entry.id   ce98757557ee3356720e4df7f8c797de
#
_cell.length_a   1.000
_cell.length_b   1.000
_cell.length_c   1.000
_cell.angle_alpha   90.00
_cell.angle_beta   90.00
_cell.angle_gamma   90.00
#
_symmetry.space_group_name_H-M   'P 1'
#
loop_
_entity.id
_entity.type
_entity.pdbx_description
1 polymer ?
#
loop_
_entity_poly.entity_id
_entity_poly.type
_entity_poly.pdbx_seq_one_letter_code
_entity_poly.pdbx_strand_id
1 'polypeptide(L)'
;DTRITIRHAPQVVEMHESPAAVARKKRDSSIWVATELVKSGEADAVVSPGNTGASMVASFFVLGLIKGVERPAIATMLPTLTGSAVMLDVGANVDCSAQHLEQFALMGNEFARHVYAMPNPRVGLLSIGEEDSKGNEVTKEAFKLLKASPLNFIGNIEGREVYSGSADVVVCDGFIGNVALKISEGVADVIKKLLMKEPSQSEKAWPRPP
;
A
#
# COMPACT_ATOMS: atom_id res chain seq x y z
N ASP A 1 -1.95 28.22 19.39
CA ASP A 1 -0.89 27.33 19.87
C ASP A 1 0.40 27.66 19.12
N THR A 2 1.45 28.02 19.83
CA THR A 2 2.76 28.42 19.25
C THR A 2 3.50 27.27 18.54
N ARG A 3 3.02 26.03 18.68
CA ARG A 3 3.56 24.84 18.01
C ARG A 3 3.00 24.64 16.59
N ILE A 4 2.01 25.45 16.17
CA ILE A 4 1.36 25.35 14.88
C ILE A 4 1.75 26.56 14.05
N THR A 5 2.32 26.32 12.88
CA THR A 5 2.60 27.34 11.86
C THR A 5 1.73 27.10 10.63
N ILE A 6 1.03 28.12 10.16
CA ILE A 6 0.20 28.04 8.95
C ILE A 6 1.05 28.45 7.75
N ARG A 7 1.11 27.57 6.75
CA ARG A 7 1.71 27.87 5.45
C ARG A 7 0.60 27.93 4.41
N HIS A 8 0.42 29.09 3.79
CA HIS A 8 -0.62 29.27 2.76
C HIS A 8 -0.28 28.53 1.48
N ALA A 9 -1.30 27.87 0.90
CA ALA A 9 -1.25 27.27 -0.43
C ALA A 9 -2.53 27.67 -1.20
N PRO A 10 -2.40 28.39 -2.34
CA PRO A 10 -3.56 29.00 -3.03
C PRO A 10 -4.39 27.97 -3.81
N GLN A 11 -3.90 26.77 -4.03
CA GLN A 11 -4.58 25.73 -4.82
C GLN A 11 -4.93 24.51 -3.97
N VAL A 12 -6.05 23.89 -4.33
CA VAL A 12 -6.51 22.62 -3.74
C VAL A 12 -6.55 21.56 -4.84
N VAL A 13 -6.17 20.34 -4.50
CA VAL A 13 -6.35 19.16 -5.36
C VAL A 13 -7.62 18.44 -4.92
N GLU A 14 -8.58 18.32 -5.82
CA GLU A 14 -9.82 17.59 -5.58
C GLU A 14 -9.61 16.08 -5.69
N MET A 15 -10.44 15.28 -5.03
CA MET A 15 -10.30 13.81 -4.99
C MET A 15 -10.43 13.15 -6.38
N HIS A 16 -11.16 13.76 -7.30
CA HIS A 16 -11.39 13.25 -8.66
C HIS A 16 -10.34 13.69 -9.69
N GLU A 17 -9.41 14.58 -9.32
CA GLU A 17 -8.41 15.09 -10.25
C GLU A 17 -7.34 14.06 -10.55
N SER A 18 -6.95 13.97 -11.82
CA SER A 18 -5.90 13.04 -12.22
C SER A 18 -4.53 13.49 -11.72
N PRO A 19 -3.67 12.55 -11.28
CA PRO A 19 -2.30 12.85 -10.84
C PRO A 19 -1.50 13.62 -11.89
N ALA A 20 -1.65 13.29 -13.18
CA ALA A 20 -0.96 13.97 -14.27
C ALA A 20 -1.36 15.45 -14.42
N ALA A 21 -2.63 15.78 -14.15
CA ALA A 21 -3.10 17.18 -14.17
C ALA A 21 -2.48 17.96 -13.00
N VAL A 22 -2.39 17.35 -11.83
CA VAL A 22 -1.76 17.94 -10.64
C VAL A 22 -0.31 18.30 -10.90
N ALA A 23 0.48 17.38 -11.43
CA ALA A 23 1.90 17.59 -11.75
C ALA A 23 2.13 18.78 -12.69
N ARG A 24 1.19 19.04 -13.61
CA ARG A 24 1.33 20.08 -14.64
C ARG A 24 0.79 21.45 -14.21
N LYS A 25 -0.29 21.49 -13.42
CA LYS A 25 -1.10 22.71 -13.23
C LYS A 25 -1.27 23.13 -11.78
N LYS A 26 -0.93 22.28 -10.80
CA LYS A 26 -1.23 22.54 -9.37
C LYS A 26 -0.01 22.42 -8.47
N ARG A 27 1.10 23.01 -8.89
CA ARG A 27 2.35 23.04 -8.11
C ARG A 27 2.29 23.97 -6.90
N ASP A 28 1.28 24.83 -6.82
CA ASP A 28 1.01 25.66 -5.63
C ASP A 28 -0.11 25.04 -4.75
N SER A 29 -0.42 23.75 -4.92
CA SER A 29 -1.39 23.07 -4.09
C SER A 29 -0.83 22.72 -2.71
N SER A 30 -1.74 22.56 -1.74
CA SER A 30 -1.35 22.21 -0.36
C SER A 30 -0.48 20.95 -0.27
N ILE A 31 -0.78 19.92 -1.06
CA ILE A 31 0.02 18.69 -1.15
C ILE A 31 1.44 18.99 -1.67
N TRP A 32 1.54 19.77 -2.73
CA TRP A 32 2.84 20.14 -3.33
C TRP A 32 3.68 20.97 -2.37
N VAL A 33 3.11 22.06 -1.83
CA VAL A 33 3.78 22.94 -0.88
C VAL A 33 4.24 22.16 0.35
N ALA A 34 3.40 21.30 0.90
CA ALA A 34 3.78 20.45 2.05
C ALA A 34 4.97 19.53 1.73
N THR A 35 5.00 18.97 0.51
CA THR A 35 6.12 18.12 0.07
C THR A 35 7.40 18.92 -0.14
N GLU A 36 7.30 20.16 -0.62
CA GLU A 36 8.46 21.08 -0.75
C GLU A 36 9.06 21.45 0.60
N LEU A 37 8.26 21.63 1.65
CA LEU A 37 8.76 21.85 3.01
C LEU A 37 9.62 20.69 3.51
N VAL A 38 9.25 19.45 3.15
CA VAL A 38 10.09 18.28 3.46
C VAL A 38 11.40 18.32 2.67
N LYS A 39 11.34 18.63 1.38
CA LYS A 39 12.54 18.74 0.55
C LYS A 39 13.52 19.82 1.04
N SER A 40 12.99 20.95 1.48
CA SER A 40 13.83 22.06 1.99
C SER A 40 14.38 21.81 3.39
N GLY A 41 13.92 20.76 4.10
CA GLY A 41 14.27 20.49 5.49
C GLY A 41 13.56 21.38 6.51
N GLU A 42 12.51 22.11 6.09
CA GLU A 42 11.65 22.88 7.00
C GLU A 42 10.65 21.97 7.74
N ALA A 43 10.42 20.74 7.22
CA ALA A 43 9.61 19.71 7.85
C ALA A 43 10.29 18.34 7.69
N ASP A 44 10.09 17.46 8.67
CA ASP A 44 10.64 16.10 8.67
C ASP A 44 9.73 15.09 7.94
N ALA A 45 8.45 15.39 7.84
CA ALA A 45 7.47 14.52 7.19
C ALA A 45 6.26 15.30 6.65
N VAL A 46 5.51 14.68 5.74
CA VAL A 46 4.23 15.19 5.25
C VAL A 46 3.13 14.18 5.53
N VAL A 47 1.97 14.68 5.97
CA VAL A 47 0.74 13.89 6.16
C VAL A 47 -0.37 14.52 5.32
N SER A 48 -1.05 13.71 4.52
CA SER A 48 -2.14 14.16 3.66
C SER A 48 -3.33 13.19 3.75
N PRO A 49 -4.57 13.69 3.91
CA PRO A 49 -5.78 12.86 3.91
C PRO A 49 -6.23 12.45 2.49
N GLY A 50 -5.55 12.85 1.47
CA GLY A 50 -5.87 12.60 0.05
C GLY A 50 -5.51 13.81 -0.82
N ASN A 51 -5.57 13.73 -2.09
CA ASN A 51 -5.71 12.64 -3.05
C ASN A 51 -4.41 11.80 -3.10
N THR A 52 -4.52 10.47 -2.98
CA THR A 52 -3.34 9.58 -2.90
C THR A 52 -2.45 9.67 -4.14
N GLY A 53 -3.04 9.70 -5.34
CA GLY A 53 -2.28 9.85 -6.59
C GLY A 53 -1.56 11.20 -6.68
N ALA A 54 -2.16 12.27 -6.15
CA ALA A 54 -1.51 13.59 -6.09
C ALA A 54 -0.35 13.60 -5.09
N SER A 55 -0.49 12.94 -3.93
CA SER A 55 0.58 12.80 -2.94
C SER A 55 1.76 12.03 -3.53
N MET A 56 1.50 10.93 -4.22
CA MET A 56 2.53 10.14 -4.90
C MET A 56 3.26 10.95 -5.98
N VAL A 57 2.51 11.68 -6.81
CA VAL A 57 3.09 12.50 -7.89
C VAL A 57 3.89 13.67 -7.32
N ALA A 58 3.40 14.37 -6.29
CA ALA A 58 4.16 15.43 -5.62
C ALA A 58 5.46 14.88 -5.04
N SER A 59 5.41 13.77 -4.34
CA SER A 59 6.60 13.11 -3.79
C SER A 59 7.60 12.72 -4.89
N PHE A 60 7.13 12.14 -5.98
CA PHE A 60 7.98 11.77 -7.12
C PHE A 60 8.71 12.96 -7.74
N PHE A 61 8.00 14.06 -8.03
CA PHE A 61 8.60 15.23 -8.67
C PHE A 61 9.41 16.12 -7.73
N VAL A 62 9.01 16.21 -6.48
CA VAL A 62 9.65 17.10 -5.50
C VAL A 62 10.82 16.41 -4.81
N LEU A 63 10.60 15.21 -4.24
CA LEU A 63 11.64 14.48 -3.50
C LEU A 63 12.54 13.66 -4.43
N GLY A 64 11.98 13.16 -5.53
CA GLY A 64 12.66 12.26 -6.47
C GLY A 64 12.61 10.81 -6.01
N LEU A 65 13.24 9.92 -6.78
CA LEU A 65 13.38 8.51 -6.49
C LEU A 65 14.70 8.20 -5.79
N ILE A 66 14.69 7.20 -4.94
CA ILE A 66 15.91 6.60 -4.41
C ILE A 66 16.68 5.95 -5.57
N LYS A 67 18.00 6.08 -5.58
CA LYS A 67 18.85 5.52 -6.63
C LYS A 67 18.63 4.00 -6.77
N GLY A 68 18.31 3.57 -7.97
CA GLY A 68 18.04 2.15 -8.28
C GLY A 68 16.56 1.76 -8.19
N VAL A 69 15.69 2.64 -7.73
CA VAL A 69 14.23 2.44 -7.73
C VAL A 69 13.66 3.05 -9.02
N GLU A 70 12.89 2.27 -9.77
CA GLU A 70 12.28 2.72 -11.04
C GLU A 70 10.90 3.37 -10.82
N ARG A 71 10.15 2.90 -9.84
CA ARG A 71 8.81 3.42 -9.51
C ARG A 71 8.60 3.51 -8.00
N PRO A 72 7.97 4.59 -7.52
CA PRO A 72 7.53 4.63 -6.13
C PRO A 72 6.39 3.63 -5.92
N ALA A 73 6.25 3.09 -4.71
CA ALA A 73 5.13 2.25 -4.31
C ALA A 73 4.42 2.83 -3.10
N ILE A 74 3.14 2.54 -2.96
CA ILE A 74 2.36 2.86 -1.77
C ILE A 74 2.32 1.62 -0.88
N ALA A 75 2.81 1.79 0.36
CA ALA A 75 2.75 0.76 1.38
C ALA A 75 1.58 0.99 2.33
N THR A 76 0.91 -0.08 2.73
CA THR A 76 -0.07 -0.05 3.81
C THR A 76 0.24 -1.13 4.83
N MET A 77 -0.15 -0.88 6.08
CA MET A 77 -0.09 -1.88 7.12
C MET A 77 -1.44 -2.56 7.29
N LEU A 78 -1.46 -3.86 7.23
CA LEU A 78 -2.64 -4.70 7.45
C LEU A 78 -2.52 -5.43 8.78
N PRO A 79 -3.58 -5.49 9.58
CA PRO A 79 -3.60 -6.32 10.77
C PRO A 79 -3.61 -7.80 10.37
N THR A 80 -2.91 -8.64 11.13
CA THR A 80 -2.90 -10.09 10.96
C THR A 80 -3.22 -10.80 12.27
N LEU A 81 -3.47 -12.10 12.21
CA LEU A 81 -3.74 -12.90 13.40
C LEU A 81 -2.57 -12.90 14.41
N THR A 82 -1.35 -12.63 13.96
CA THR A 82 -0.13 -12.66 14.79
C THR A 82 0.54 -11.30 14.96
N GLY A 83 -0.05 -10.22 14.43
CA GLY A 83 0.53 -8.89 14.49
C GLY A 83 0.13 -8.03 13.30
N SER A 84 1.05 -7.70 12.41
CA SER A 84 0.79 -6.90 11.21
C SER A 84 1.71 -7.30 10.07
N ALA A 85 1.26 -7.06 8.84
CA ALA A 85 2.02 -7.23 7.61
C ALA A 85 2.02 -5.93 6.79
N VAL A 86 3.10 -5.67 6.07
CA VAL A 86 3.22 -4.55 5.14
C VAL A 86 2.85 -5.02 3.75
N MET A 87 1.85 -4.42 3.10
CA MET A 87 1.49 -4.72 1.72
C MET A 87 1.99 -3.60 0.79
N LEU A 88 2.67 -3.98 -0.30
CA LEU A 88 3.12 -3.13 -1.40
C LEU A 88 2.82 -3.81 -2.75
N ASP A 89 2.36 -3.16 -3.77
CA ASP A 89 1.86 -1.81 -3.92
C ASP A 89 0.34 -1.79 -3.70
N VAL A 90 -0.21 -0.70 -3.17
CA VAL A 90 -1.66 -0.59 -2.93
C VAL A 90 -2.28 0.59 -3.69
N GLY A 91 -1.81 0.85 -4.90
CA GLY A 91 -2.46 1.79 -5.81
C GLY A 91 -1.59 2.88 -6.44
N ALA A 92 -0.26 2.81 -6.34
CA ALA A 92 0.63 3.74 -7.05
C ALA A 92 0.82 3.35 -8.52
N ASN A 93 0.93 2.05 -8.80
CA ASN A 93 1.24 1.54 -10.13
C ASN A 93 0.23 0.50 -10.58
N VAL A 94 -0.17 0.60 -11.83
CA VAL A 94 -0.96 -0.39 -12.55
C VAL A 94 -0.07 -0.96 -13.64
N ASP A 95 -0.23 -2.22 -13.99
CA ASP A 95 0.59 -2.91 -15.00
C ASP A 95 2.10 -2.92 -14.66
N CYS A 96 2.44 -3.51 -13.53
CA CYS A 96 3.82 -3.67 -13.08
C CYS A 96 4.55 -4.76 -13.89
N SER A 97 5.87 -4.58 -14.08
CA SER A 97 6.75 -5.64 -14.55
C SER A 97 7.21 -6.52 -13.38
N ALA A 98 7.81 -7.67 -13.68
CA ALA A 98 8.41 -8.54 -12.68
C ALA A 98 9.51 -7.84 -11.87
N GLN A 99 10.31 -6.98 -12.53
CA GLN A 99 11.36 -6.16 -11.91
C GLN A 99 10.76 -5.14 -10.93
N HIS A 100 9.60 -4.55 -11.25
CA HIS A 100 8.92 -3.66 -10.31
C HIS A 100 8.49 -4.41 -9.04
N LEU A 101 7.94 -5.63 -9.17
CA LEU A 101 7.56 -6.44 -8.02
C LEU A 101 8.77 -6.84 -7.16
N GLU A 102 9.91 -7.16 -7.78
CA GLU A 102 11.16 -7.40 -7.07
C GLU A 102 11.62 -6.16 -6.29
N GLN A 103 11.58 -4.97 -6.92
CA GLN A 103 11.92 -3.72 -6.24
C GLN A 103 10.96 -3.41 -5.09
N PHE A 104 9.66 -3.66 -5.26
CA PHE A 104 8.68 -3.48 -4.17
C PHE A 104 8.97 -4.45 -3.01
N ALA A 105 9.40 -5.67 -3.29
CA ALA A 105 9.80 -6.62 -2.25
C ALA A 105 11.01 -6.11 -1.45
N LEU A 106 12.03 -5.59 -2.13
CA LEU A 106 13.20 -4.99 -1.50
C LEU A 106 12.81 -3.78 -0.64
N MET A 107 11.98 -2.87 -1.19
CA MET A 107 11.50 -1.70 -0.43
C MET A 107 10.67 -2.11 0.78
N GLY A 108 9.76 -3.06 0.63
CA GLY A 108 8.94 -3.57 1.74
C GLY A 108 9.77 -4.24 2.83
N ASN A 109 10.77 -5.01 2.44
CA ASN A 109 11.72 -5.63 3.37
C ASN A 109 12.47 -4.57 4.20
N GLU A 110 13.05 -3.55 3.54
CA GLU A 110 13.76 -2.48 4.24
C GLU A 110 12.83 -1.64 5.11
N PHE A 111 11.61 -1.38 4.65
CA PHE A 111 10.60 -0.70 5.44
C PHE A 111 10.22 -1.49 6.70
N ALA A 112 9.96 -2.80 6.57
CA ALA A 112 9.66 -3.66 7.71
C ALA A 112 10.84 -3.76 8.69
N ARG A 113 12.07 -3.83 8.20
CA ARG A 113 13.28 -3.87 9.04
C ARG A 113 13.48 -2.60 9.83
N HIS A 114 13.36 -1.45 9.21
CA HIS A 114 13.71 -0.17 9.82
C HIS A 114 12.57 0.49 10.59
N VAL A 115 11.33 0.34 10.13
CA VAL A 115 10.17 0.96 10.78
C VAL A 115 9.56 0.07 11.84
N TYR A 116 9.55 -1.25 11.60
CA TYR A 116 8.94 -2.22 12.53
C TYR A 116 9.95 -3.10 13.28
N ALA A 117 11.24 -2.82 13.11
CA ALA A 117 12.33 -3.56 13.76
C ALA A 117 12.26 -5.09 13.53
N MET A 118 11.79 -5.52 12.35
CA MET A 118 11.75 -6.92 11.95
C MET A 118 13.11 -7.31 11.33
N PRO A 119 13.95 -8.13 11.98
CA PRO A 119 15.32 -8.34 11.50
C PRO A 119 15.41 -9.13 10.21
N ASN A 120 14.45 -10.03 9.94
CA ASN A 120 14.42 -10.92 8.77
C ASN A 120 12.97 -11.12 8.30
N PRO A 121 12.32 -10.09 7.69
CA PRO A 121 10.92 -10.17 7.31
C PRO A 121 10.68 -11.29 6.30
N ARG A 122 9.59 -12.04 6.47
CA ARG A 122 9.13 -13.04 5.52
C ARG A 122 8.40 -12.33 4.39
N VAL A 123 8.91 -12.47 3.17
CA VAL A 123 8.37 -11.80 1.97
C VAL A 123 7.56 -12.81 1.17
N GLY A 124 6.28 -12.55 0.98
CA GLY A 124 5.36 -13.35 0.15
C GLY A 124 4.94 -12.59 -1.11
N LEU A 125 4.83 -13.28 -2.23
CA LEU A 125 4.28 -12.76 -3.48
C LEU A 125 2.80 -13.11 -3.59
N LEU A 126 1.93 -12.12 -3.63
CA LEU A 126 0.49 -12.35 -3.75
C LEU A 126 0.16 -12.99 -5.10
N SER A 127 -0.48 -14.14 -5.06
CA SER A 127 -0.82 -14.96 -6.21
C SER A 127 -2.19 -15.63 -6.04
N ILE A 128 -2.60 -16.42 -7.03
CA ILE A 128 -3.86 -17.18 -7.04
C ILE A 128 -3.73 -18.60 -6.47
N GLY A 129 -2.55 -18.97 -6.00
CA GLY A 129 -2.23 -20.27 -5.41
C GLY A 129 -0.80 -20.29 -4.91
N GLU A 130 -0.49 -21.19 -3.97
CA GLU A 130 0.80 -21.29 -3.28
C GLU A 130 1.90 -21.90 -4.16
N GLU A 131 1.52 -22.69 -5.18
CA GLU A 131 2.50 -23.43 -6.01
C GLU A 131 3.31 -22.44 -6.89
N ASP A 132 4.59 -22.72 -7.10
CA ASP A 132 5.54 -21.93 -7.90
C ASP A 132 5.03 -21.65 -9.34
N SER A 133 4.18 -22.53 -9.86
CA SER A 133 3.63 -22.44 -11.23
C SER A 133 2.38 -21.55 -11.34
N LYS A 134 1.79 -21.12 -10.23
CA LYS A 134 0.57 -20.31 -10.22
C LYS A 134 0.84 -18.85 -10.50
N GLY A 135 -0.20 -18.16 -10.96
CA GLY A 135 -0.15 -16.75 -11.31
C GLY A 135 -0.12 -16.49 -12.80
N ASN A 136 -0.10 -15.20 -13.16
CA ASN A 136 0.10 -14.73 -14.53
C ASN A 136 1.61 -14.70 -14.90
N GLU A 137 1.92 -14.34 -16.12
CA GLU A 137 3.32 -14.33 -16.60
C GLU A 137 4.22 -13.39 -15.76
N VAL A 138 3.70 -12.24 -15.34
CA VAL A 138 4.46 -11.27 -14.52
C VAL A 138 4.77 -11.85 -13.14
N THR A 139 3.79 -12.47 -12.46
CA THR A 139 4.00 -13.06 -11.14
C THR A 139 4.91 -14.27 -11.19
N LYS A 140 4.84 -15.10 -12.24
CA LYS A 140 5.76 -16.24 -12.43
C LYS A 140 7.22 -15.78 -12.66
N GLU A 141 7.40 -14.70 -13.39
CA GLU A 141 8.73 -14.13 -13.60
C GLU A 141 9.24 -13.46 -12.31
N ALA A 142 8.40 -12.68 -11.62
CA ALA A 142 8.72 -12.09 -10.32
C ALA A 142 9.10 -13.15 -9.27
N PHE A 143 8.39 -14.27 -9.24
CA PHE A 143 8.72 -15.40 -8.37
C PHE A 143 10.17 -15.88 -8.57
N LYS A 144 10.63 -16.00 -9.82
CA LYS A 144 12.02 -16.42 -10.13
C LYS A 144 13.03 -15.40 -9.64
N LEU A 145 12.76 -14.10 -9.84
CA LEU A 145 13.61 -13.02 -9.37
C LEU A 145 13.70 -13.00 -7.84
N LEU A 146 12.56 -13.09 -7.17
CA LEU A 146 12.48 -13.12 -5.71
C LEU A 146 13.17 -14.34 -5.10
N LYS A 147 13.03 -15.50 -5.72
CA LYS A 147 13.70 -16.74 -5.30
C LYS A 147 15.23 -16.68 -5.43
N ALA A 148 15.72 -15.88 -6.39
CA ALA A 148 17.16 -15.63 -6.58
C ALA A 148 17.69 -14.46 -5.75
N SER A 149 16.83 -13.66 -5.14
CA SER A 149 17.17 -12.50 -4.33
C SER A 149 17.69 -12.89 -2.94
N PRO A 150 18.36 -11.96 -2.22
CA PRO A 150 18.82 -12.22 -0.84
C PRO A 150 17.70 -12.11 0.21
N LEU A 151 16.45 -11.93 -0.21
CA LEU A 151 15.31 -11.78 0.69
C LEU A 151 14.92 -13.11 1.33
N ASN A 152 14.32 -13.06 2.51
CA ASN A 152 13.62 -14.20 3.12
C ASN A 152 12.29 -14.45 2.38
N PHE A 153 12.39 -14.81 1.11
CA PHE A 153 11.26 -15.08 0.26
C PHE A 153 10.61 -16.42 0.59
N ILE A 154 9.34 -16.40 1.00
CA ILE A 154 8.59 -17.59 1.42
C ILE A 154 7.74 -18.20 0.30
N GLY A 155 7.76 -17.62 -0.91
CA GLY A 155 7.00 -18.11 -2.06
C GLY A 155 5.74 -17.31 -2.35
N ASN A 156 4.84 -17.92 -3.14
CA ASN A 156 3.51 -17.37 -3.38
C ASN A 156 2.65 -17.48 -2.12
N ILE A 157 1.79 -16.50 -1.91
CA ILE A 157 0.74 -16.52 -0.89
C ILE A 157 -0.61 -16.21 -1.53
N GLU A 158 -1.68 -16.80 -1.01
CA GLU A 158 -3.04 -16.51 -1.44
C GLU A 158 -3.64 -15.32 -0.68
N GLY A 159 -4.70 -14.72 -1.25
CA GLY A 159 -5.41 -13.62 -0.61
C GLY A 159 -5.88 -13.90 0.82
N ARG A 160 -6.25 -15.16 1.13
CA ARG A 160 -6.65 -15.58 2.49
C ARG A 160 -5.48 -15.53 3.49
N GLU A 161 -4.25 -15.68 3.01
CA GLU A 161 -3.05 -15.73 3.85
C GLU A 161 -2.52 -14.34 4.21
N VAL A 162 -2.95 -13.30 3.51
CA VAL A 162 -2.59 -11.90 3.80
C VAL A 162 -2.83 -11.54 5.26
N TYR A 163 -3.88 -12.11 5.85
CA TYR A 163 -4.28 -11.85 7.25
C TYR A 163 -3.85 -12.94 8.23
N SER A 164 -3.24 -14.02 7.77
CA SER A 164 -2.84 -15.15 8.61
C SER A 164 -1.64 -14.85 9.51
N GLY A 165 -0.78 -13.93 9.07
CA GLY A 165 0.52 -13.68 9.69
C GLY A 165 1.61 -14.64 9.20
N SER A 166 1.42 -15.34 8.08
CA SER A 166 2.45 -16.16 7.43
C SER A 166 3.54 -15.31 6.79
N ALA A 167 3.18 -14.13 6.23
CA ALA A 167 4.10 -13.16 5.65
C ALA A 167 4.14 -11.87 6.48
N ASP A 168 5.30 -11.23 6.51
CA ASP A 168 5.50 -9.91 7.14
C ASP A 168 5.47 -8.79 6.08
N VAL A 169 5.81 -9.14 4.84
CA VAL A 169 5.74 -8.28 3.66
C VAL A 169 4.98 -9.01 2.56
N VAL A 170 3.94 -8.39 2.03
CA VAL A 170 3.12 -8.91 0.93
C VAL A 170 3.32 -8.04 -0.30
N VAL A 171 3.79 -8.62 -1.39
CA VAL A 171 4.09 -7.91 -2.63
C VAL A 171 3.05 -8.20 -3.68
N CYS A 172 2.55 -7.17 -4.32
CA CYS A 172 1.60 -7.28 -5.43
C CYS A 172 1.69 -6.09 -6.39
N ASP A 173 1.01 -6.21 -7.53
CA ASP A 173 0.72 -5.09 -8.42
C ASP A 173 -0.24 -4.11 -7.72
N GLY A 174 -0.08 -2.82 -7.97
CA GLY A 174 -0.87 -1.79 -7.29
C GLY A 174 -2.36 -1.81 -7.61
N PHE A 175 -2.76 -2.31 -8.79
CA PHE A 175 -4.18 -2.52 -9.07
C PHE A 175 -4.76 -3.62 -8.17
N ILE A 176 -4.07 -4.76 -8.09
CA ILE A 176 -4.48 -5.89 -7.25
C ILE A 176 -4.47 -5.49 -5.78
N GLY A 177 -3.40 -4.82 -5.32
CA GLY A 177 -3.29 -4.37 -3.93
C GLY A 177 -4.36 -3.37 -3.53
N ASN A 178 -4.70 -2.42 -4.40
CA ASN A 178 -5.77 -1.46 -4.13
C ASN A 178 -7.15 -2.14 -4.07
N VAL A 179 -7.43 -3.08 -4.97
CA VAL A 179 -8.68 -3.87 -4.94
C VAL A 179 -8.76 -4.69 -3.65
N ALA A 180 -7.70 -5.39 -3.29
CA ALA A 180 -7.64 -6.16 -2.05
C ALA A 180 -7.88 -5.28 -0.81
N LEU A 181 -7.22 -4.11 -0.75
CA LEU A 181 -7.41 -3.14 0.34
C LEU A 181 -8.86 -2.64 0.43
N LYS A 182 -9.48 -2.25 -0.70
CA LYS A 182 -10.87 -1.75 -0.73
C LYS A 182 -11.90 -2.81 -0.37
N ILE A 183 -11.68 -4.07 -0.78
CA ILE A 183 -12.51 -5.19 -0.33
C ILE A 183 -12.37 -5.38 1.18
N SER A 184 -11.16 -5.36 1.70
CA SER A 184 -10.90 -5.52 3.14
C SER A 184 -11.53 -4.42 3.99
N GLU A 185 -11.40 -3.16 3.56
CA GLU A 185 -12.06 -2.01 4.19
C GLU A 185 -13.61 -2.21 4.19
N GLY A 186 -14.17 -2.63 3.06
CA GLY A 186 -15.60 -2.88 2.93
C GLY A 186 -16.10 -4.01 3.84
N VAL A 187 -15.36 -5.12 3.92
CA VAL A 187 -15.69 -6.24 4.81
C VAL A 187 -15.61 -5.81 6.28
N ALA A 188 -14.56 -5.09 6.66
CA ALA A 188 -14.41 -4.58 8.02
C ALA A 188 -15.59 -3.65 8.43
N ASP A 189 -16.03 -2.77 7.51
CA ASP A 189 -17.18 -1.89 7.75
C ASP A 189 -18.50 -2.66 7.90
N VAL A 190 -18.71 -3.69 7.10
CA VAL A 190 -19.88 -4.58 7.21
C VAL A 190 -19.87 -5.31 8.56
N ILE A 191 -18.75 -5.90 8.95
CA ILE A 191 -18.61 -6.60 10.26
C ILE A 191 -18.88 -5.63 11.39
N LYS A 192 -18.27 -4.42 11.35
CA LYS A 192 -18.52 -3.38 12.35
C LYS A 192 -20.01 -3.04 12.48
N LYS A 193 -20.69 -2.83 11.34
CA LYS A 193 -22.13 -2.51 11.34
C LYS A 193 -22.98 -3.66 11.88
N LEU A 194 -22.62 -4.91 11.59
CA LEU A 194 -23.33 -6.08 12.11
C LEU A 194 -23.16 -6.21 13.64
N LEU A 195 -21.95 -6.00 14.15
CA LEU A 195 -21.65 -6.05 15.58
C LEU A 195 -22.30 -4.91 16.38
N MET A 196 -22.44 -3.73 15.76
CA MET A 196 -23.05 -2.55 16.39
C MET A 196 -24.59 -2.53 16.26
N LYS A 197 -25.20 -3.42 15.48
CA LYS A 197 -26.65 -3.60 15.50
C LYS A 197 -27.03 -4.20 16.86
N GLU A 198 -27.69 -3.41 17.71
CA GLU A 198 -28.37 -3.98 18.89
C GLU A 198 -29.33 -5.08 18.41
N PRO A 199 -29.45 -6.21 19.13
CA PRO A 199 -30.42 -7.21 18.83
C PRO A 199 -31.82 -6.62 19.01
N SER A 200 -32.41 -6.09 17.94
CA SER A 200 -33.84 -5.80 17.92
C SER A 200 -34.55 -7.13 18.13
N GLN A 201 -35.49 -7.17 19.04
CA GLN A 201 -36.31 -8.34 19.40
C GLN A 201 -37.14 -8.85 18.20
N SER A 202 -36.52 -9.34 17.17
CA SER A 202 -37.14 -10.19 16.15
C SER A 202 -36.04 -11.06 15.56
N GLU A 203 -35.94 -12.28 16.06
CA GLU A 203 -35.24 -13.39 15.46
C GLU A 203 -35.77 -13.61 14.03
N LYS A 204 -35.10 -13.04 13.04
CA LYS A 204 -35.04 -13.68 11.73
C LYS A 204 -33.71 -14.40 11.68
N ALA A 205 -33.78 -15.68 12.05
CA ALA A 205 -32.69 -16.60 11.87
C ALA A 205 -32.09 -16.44 10.48
N TRP A 206 -30.76 -16.36 10.41
CA TRP A 206 -30.02 -16.50 9.14
C TRP A 206 -30.53 -17.74 8.41
N PRO A 207 -30.93 -17.66 7.14
CA PRO A 207 -31.36 -18.84 6.38
C PRO A 207 -30.22 -19.86 6.37
N ARG A 208 -30.50 -21.04 6.93
CA ARG A 208 -29.57 -22.17 6.86
C ARG A 208 -29.39 -22.53 5.38
N PRO A 209 -28.17 -22.77 4.90
CA PRO A 209 -27.99 -23.29 3.55
C PRO A 209 -28.71 -24.66 3.41
N PRO A 210 -29.19 -24.97 2.20
CA PRO A 210 -29.91 -26.22 1.91
C PRO A 210 -29.07 -27.47 2.13
#